data_c797a09b85434c33977f128d6bd2916a
#
_entry.id   c797a09b85434c33977f128d6bd2916a
#
_cell.length_a   1.000
_cell.length_b   1.000
_cell.length_c   1.000
_cell.angle_alpha   90.00
_cell.angle_beta   90.00
_cell.angle_gamma   90.00
#
_symmetry.space_group_name_H-M   'P 1'
#
loop_
_entity.id
_entity.type
_entity.pdbx_description
1 polymer ?
#
loop_
_entity_poly.entity_id
_entity_poly.type
_entity_poly.pdbx_seq_one_letter_code
_entity_poly.pdbx_strand_id
1 'polypeptide(L)'
;MMKRREFITLLGGAAAWPLAARAQEAAMPVIGFLHTRSEGDPSYAAFVKGLEQAGFVEGRSVRIEYRWAAGQYDRLATMAADLVRQQVNVLVVGGGEPSVLAAKAAAATSTIPIVFVIGSDPVKAGLVESYNRPGENITGINILTDLLEAKRLGLLHELVPKAATIGFLWNPRFGSAAANQLPDAQAAARALGLQLRALPASSTGEIDAAFDLIGREQILALIVSADPFLDTSRDRIIALAARHSVPTMYQFREHTVAGGLMSYGIDRDDAFRQAGGYAARILKGEKPANLPVLRPTKFQFVINLRTARALDVKISDNLLSLADEVIE
;
A
#
# COMPACT_ATOMS: atom_id res chain seq x y z
N MET A 1 -74.98 15.62 -0.94
CA MET A 1 -74.50 16.39 -2.07
C MET A 1 -73.14 17.01 -1.72
N MET A 2 -72.06 16.42 -2.17
CA MET A 2 -70.73 17.01 -1.98
C MET A 2 -70.61 18.26 -2.84
N LYS A 3 -70.10 19.35 -2.24
CA LYS A 3 -69.95 20.64 -2.94
C LYS A 3 -68.78 20.56 -3.91
N ARG A 4 -68.97 21.05 -5.17
CA ARG A 4 -67.98 21.06 -6.25
C ARG A 4 -66.55 21.55 -5.87
N ARG A 5 -66.45 22.33 -4.80
CA ARG A 5 -65.17 22.84 -4.29
C ARG A 5 -64.28 21.77 -3.59
N GLU A 6 -64.87 20.77 -2.96
CA GLU A 6 -64.14 19.70 -2.29
C GLU A 6 -63.55 18.65 -3.23
N PHE A 7 -64.17 18.49 -4.42
CA PHE A 7 -63.68 17.61 -5.47
C PHE A 7 -62.44 18.15 -6.19
N ILE A 8 -62.31 19.48 -6.32
CA ILE A 8 -61.16 20.13 -6.97
C ILE A 8 -59.91 20.10 -6.08
N THR A 9 -60.08 20.20 -4.75
CA THR A 9 -58.96 20.10 -3.82
C THR A 9 -58.37 18.68 -3.69
N LEU A 10 -59.19 17.65 -3.87
CA LEU A 10 -58.75 16.25 -3.86
C LEU A 10 -57.98 15.86 -5.17
N LEU A 11 -58.34 16.43 -6.31
CA LEU A 11 -57.66 16.22 -7.59
C LEU A 11 -56.30 16.96 -7.68
N GLY A 12 -56.17 18.12 -7.03
CA GLY A 12 -54.91 18.87 -6.95
C GLY A 12 -53.84 18.21 -6.08
N GLY A 13 -54.25 17.46 -5.03
CA GLY A 13 -53.33 16.73 -4.14
C GLY A 13 -52.78 15.44 -4.74
N ALA A 14 -53.55 14.79 -5.65
CA ALA A 14 -53.11 13.52 -6.27
C ALA A 14 -52.14 13.75 -7.44
N ALA A 15 -52.11 14.92 -8.07
CA ALA A 15 -51.18 15.25 -9.17
C ALA A 15 -49.78 15.68 -8.67
N ALA A 16 -49.62 16.07 -7.41
CA ALA A 16 -48.34 16.46 -6.82
C ALA A 16 -47.50 15.29 -6.29
N TRP A 17 -48.12 14.11 -6.05
CA TRP A 17 -47.46 12.95 -5.48
C TRP A 17 -46.40 12.30 -6.40
N PRO A 18 -46.57 12.18 -7.72
CA PRO A 18 -45.54 11.58 -8.57
C PRO A 18 -44.32 12.51 -8.81
N LEU A 19 -44.45 13.83 -8.52
CA LEU A 19 -43.32 14.77 -8.63
C LEU A 19 -42.40 14.74 -7.39
N ALA A 20 -42.94 14.45 -6.21
CA ALA A 20 -42.14 14.28 -4.99
C ALA A 20 -41.41 12.95 -4.96
N ALA A 21 -41.89 11.91 -5.66
CA ALA A 21 -41.24 10.60 -5.75
C ALA A 21 -40.07 10.55 -6.76
N ARG A 22 -39.88 11.60 -7.58
CA ARG A 22 -38.70 11.79 -8.45
C ARG A 22 -37.56 12.56 -7.78
N ALA A 23 -37.74 12.96 -6.52
CA ALA A 23 -36.68 13.60 -5.75
C ALA A 23 -35.71 12.57 -5.22
N GLN A 24 -34.48 12.67 -5.69
CA GLN A 24 -33.29 12.00 -5.25
C GLN A 24 -33.12 10.53 -5.72
N GLU A 25 -32.82 10.34 -6.99
CA GLU A 25 -31.72 9.43 -7.29
C GLU A 25 -30.52 9.98 -6.52
N ALA A 26 -30.20 9.35 -5.41
CA ALA A 26 -29.02 9.73 -4.63
C ALA A 26 -27.83 9.69 -5.59
N ALA A 27 -27.17 10.82 -5.77
CA ALA A 27 -26.03 10.89 -6.68
C ALA A 27 -25.07 9.76 -6.31
N MET A 28 -24.64 8.99 -7.31
CA MET A 28 -23.74 7.86 -7.12
C MET A 28 -22.52 8.32 -6.31
N PRO A 29 -22.22 7.71 -5.15
CA PRO A 29 -21.09 8.13 -4.33
C PRO A 29 -19.78 7.96 -5.09
N VAL A 30 -18.84 8.86 -4.81
CA VAL A 30 -17.53 8.91 -5.47
C VAL A 30 -16.44 8.60 -4.48
N ILE A 31 -15.58 7.65 -4.80
CA ILE A 31 -14.33 7.37 -4.06
C ILE A 31 -13.18 8.00 -4.83
N GLY A 32 -12.35 8.80 -4.15
CA GLY A 32 -11.05 9.18 -4.66
C GLY A 32 -10.01 8.11 -4.30
N PHE A 33 -9.32 7.56 -5.29
CA PHE A 33 -8.25 6.59 -5.07
C PHE A 33 -6.92 7.22 -5.45
N LEU A 34 -6.09 7.53 -4.45
CA LEU A 34 -4.74 8.11 -4.62
C LEU A 34 -3.68 7.05 -4.32
N HIS A 35 -2.78 6.83 -5.27
CA HIS A 35 -1.74 5.84 -5.09
C HIS A 35 -0.39 6.31 -5.67
N THR A 36 0.73 5.98 -5.00
CA THR A 36 2.08 6.32 -5.48
C THR A 36 2.56 5.45 -6.64
N ARG A 37 1.97 4.30 -6.86
CA ARG A 37 2.33 3.37 -7.94
C ARG A 37 1.70 3.76 -9.27
N SER A 38 1.93 2.92 -10.30
CA SER A 38 1.37 3.10 -11.63
C SER A 38 -0.01 2.45 -11.76
N GLU A 39 -0.76 2.86 -12.76
CA GLU A 39 -1.98 2.19 -13.20
C GLU A 39 -1.73 0.70 -13.48
N GLY A 40 -2.69 -0.14 -13.16
CA GLY A 40 -2.59 -1.60 -13.28
C GLY A 40 -1.93 -2.29 -12.07
N ASP A 41 -1.61 -1.58 -10.99
CA ASP A 41 -1.14 -2.22 -9.75
C ASP A 41 -2.23 -3.17 -9.21
N PRO A 42 -1.88 -4.44 -8.85
CA PRO A 42 -2.84 -5.44 -8.37
C PRO A 42 -3.65 -5.03 -7.15
N SER A 43 -3.09 -4.16 -6.31
CA SER A 43 -3.77 -3.67 -5.09
C SER A 43 -5.11 -2.98 -5.41
N TYR A 44 -5.24 -2.39 -6.60
CA TYR A 44 -6.51 -1.85 -7.05
C TYR A 44 -7.60 -2.92 -7.21
N ALA A 45 -7.31 -4.02 -7.89
CA ALA A 45 -8.27 -5.11 -8.08
C ALA A 45 -8.71 -5.70 -6.73
N ALA A 46 -7.78 -5.82 -5.79
CA ALA A 46 -8.08 -6.27 -4.43
C ALA A 46 -8.98 -5.28 -3.68
N PHE A 47 -8.75 -3.97 -3.82
CA PHE A 47 -9.60 -2.92 -3.27
C PHE A 47 -11.02 -2.98 -3.84
N VAL A 48 -11.18 -3.06 -5.16
CA VAL A 48 -12.49 -3.19 -5.83
C VAL A 48 -13.22 -4.45 -5.35
N LYS A 49 -12.53 -5.58 -5.23
CA LYS A 49 -13.10 -6.81 -4.67
C LYS A 49 -13.63 -6.61 -3.24
N GLY A 50 -12.94 -5.82 -2.42
CA GLY A 50 -13.40 -5.46 -1.07
C GLY A 50 -14.68 -4.63 -1.09
N LEU A 51 -14.81 -3.69 -2.02
CA LEU A 51 -16.03 -2.91 -2.25
C LEU A 51 -17.18 -3.80 -2.70
N GLU A 52 -16.97 -4.68 -3.67
CA GLU A 52 -17.98 -5.61 -4.21
C GLU A 52 -18.52 -6.54 -3.13
N GLN A 53 -17.64 -7.11 -2.28
CA GLN A 53 -18.03 -7.93 -1.13
C GLN A 53 -18.92 -7.19 -0.14
N ALA A 54 -18.77 -5.85 -0.07
CA ALA A 54 -19.60 -4.99 0.78
C ALA A 54 -20.85 -4.41 0.05
N GLY A 55 -21.09 -4.81 -1.21
CA GLY A 55 -22.26 -4.44 -2.00
C GLY A 55 -22.11 -3.18 -2.86
N PHE A 56 -20.88 -2.67 -3.04
CA PHE A 56 -20.59 -1.55 -3.95
C PHE A 56 -19.91 -2.05 -5.23
N VAL A 57 -20.52 -1.79 -6.36
CA VAL A 57 -20.02 -2.18 -7.68
C VAL A 57 -19.65 -0.93 -8.47
N GLU A 58 -18.41 -0.83 -8.90
CA GLU A 58 -17.92 0.29 -9.70
C GLU A 58 -18.72 0.46 -10.98
N GLY A 59 -19.06 1.72 -11.31
CA GLY A 59 -19.86 2.09 -12.46
C GLY A 59 -21.36 1.81 -12.30
N ARG A 60 -21.80 1.18 -11.18
CA ARG A 60 -23.21 0.90 -10.89
C ARG A 60 -23.72 1.56 -9.62
N SER A 61 -23.02 1.37 -8.49
CA SER A 61 -23.41 1.90 -7.19
C SER A 61 -22.32 2.76 -6.54
N VAL A 62 -21.15 2.85 -7.16
CA VAL A 62 -20.04 3.72 -6.76
C VAL A 62 -19.22 4.10 -7.99
N ARG A 63 -18.72 5.33 -8.03
CA ARG A 63 -17.73 5.79 -9.01
C ARG A 63 -16.39 5.93 -8.32
N ILE A 64 -15.30 5.60 -9.03
CA ILE A 64 -13.94 5.74 -8.50
C ILE A 64 -13.16 6.71 -9.40
N GLU A 65 -12.56 7.72 -8.77
CA GLU A 65 -11.67 8.69 -9.41
C GLU A 65 -10.23 8.36 -9.06
N TYR A 66 -9.44 7.94 -10.05
CA TYR A 66 -8.08 7.48 -9.84
C TYR A 66 -7.04 8.56 -10.01
N ARG A 67 -6.00 8.52 -9.17
CA ARG A 67 -4.79 9.33 -9.30
C ARG A 67 -3.57 8.45 -9.01
N TRP A 68 -2.80 8.18 -10.05
CA TRP A 68 -1.60 7.36 -10.01
C TRP A 68 -0.37 8.25 -10.15
N ALA A 69 0.52 8.27 -9.14
CA ALA A 69 1.70 9.12 -9.15
C ALA A 69 2.90 8.49 -9.88
N ALA A 70 2.87 7.19 -10.18
CA ALA A 70 3.94 6.46 -10.90
C ALA A 70 5.35 6.68 -10.29
N GLY A 71 5.47 6.63 -8.96
CA GLY A 71 6.71 6.86 -8.23
C GLY A 71 7.12 8.34 -8.08
N GLN A 72 6.35 9.29 -8.63
CA GLN A 72 6.65 10.72 -8.59
C GLN A 72 5.94 11.38 -7.39
N TYR A 73 6.64 11.47 -6.26
CA TYR A 73 6.05 11.97 -5.00
C TYR A 73 5.67 13.46 -5.02
N ASP A 74 6.33 14.25 -5.84
CA ASP A 74 6.05 15.69 -6.06
C ASP A 74 4.65 15.95 -6.64
N ARG A 75 4.05 14.97 -7.32
CA ARG A 75 2.70 15.04 -7.87
C ARG A 75 1.58 14.83 -6.84
N LEU A 76 1.89 14.21 -5.69
CA LEU A 76 0.88 13.77 -4.72
C LEU A 76 0.03 14.91 -4.16
N ALA A 77 0.65 16.04 -3.83
CA ALA A 77 -0.07 17.19 -3.28
C ALA A 77 -1.14 17.72 -4.26
N THR A 78 -0.78 17.88 -5.53
CA THR A 78 -1.70 18.34 -6.58
C THR A 78 -2.83 17.34 -6.82
N MET A 79 -2.50 16.04 -6.86
CA MET A 79 -3.47 14.97 -7.06
C MET A 79 -4.46 14.85 -5.89
N ALA A 80 -3.98 14.96 -4.66
CA ALA A 80 -4.83 14.97 -3.46
C ALA A 80 -5.78 16.17 -3.46
N ALA A 81 -5.25 17.37 -3.73
CA ALA A 81 -6.06 18.59 -3.81
C ALA A 81 -7.12 18.52 -4.92
N ASP A 82 -6.82 17.87 -6.05
CA ASP A 82 -7.78 17.66 -7.13
C ASP A 82 -8.95 16.77 -6.67
N LEU A 83 -8.70 15.65 -6.01
CA LEU A 83 -9.74 14.77 -5.46
C LEU A 83 -10.60 15.48 -4.40
N VAL A 84 -9.98 16.30 -3.54
CA VAL A 84 -10.72 17.10 -2.55
C VAL A 84 -11.62 18.13 -3.22
N ARG A 85 -11.16 18.83 -4.28
CA ARG A 85 -11.99 19.76 -5.05
C ARG A 85 -13.17 19.08 -5.73
N GLN A 86 -13.06 17.83 -6.13
CA GLN A 86 -14.14 17.03 -6.70
C GLN A 86 -15.15 16.57 -5.64
N GLN A 87 -14.93 16.91 -4.35
CA GLN A 87 -15.83 16.57 -3.25
C GLN A 87 -16.16 15.08 -3.18
N VAL A 88 -15.13 14.22 -3.34
CA VAL A 88 -15.31 12.77 -3.21
C VAL A 88 -15.86 12.41 -1.82
N ASN A 89 -16.64 11.33 -1.73
CA ASN A 89 -17.27 10.91 -0.48
C ASN A 89 -16.28 10.22 0.47
N VAL A 90 -15.22 9.60 -0.07
CA VAL A 90 -14.14 8.94 0.67
C VAL A 90 -12.86 9.06 -0.13
N LEU A 91 -11.73 9.36 0.53
CA LEU A 91 -10.39 9.24 -0.03
C LEU A 91 -9.77 7.92 0.42
N VAL A 92 -9.42 7.05 -0.53
CA VAL A 92 -8.61 5.86 -0.28
C VAL A 92 -7.19 6.11 -0.75
N VAL A 93 -6.23 5.93 0.14
CA VAL A 93 -4.85 6.38 -0.09
C VAL A 93 -3.88 5.23 0.17
N GLY A 94 -3.13 4.85 -0.86
CA GLY A 94 -2.12 3.81 -0.79
C GLY A 94 -0.74 4.28 -1.24
N GLY A 95 0.25 3.40 -1.08
CA GLY A 95 1.60 3.64 -1.55
C GLY A 95 2.48 4.45 -0.60
N GLY A 96 2.21 4.36 0.70
CA GLY A 96 3.10 4.86 1.74
C GLY A 96 2.73 6.19 2.36
N GLU A 97 3.52 6.61 3.33
CA GLU A 97 3.29 7.80 4.14
C GLU A 97 3.19 9.11 3.33
N PRO A 98 4.02 9.36 2.29
CA PRO A 98 3.93 10.61 1.53
C PRO A 98 2.56 10.87 0.92
N SER A 99 1.88 9.83 0.42
CA SER A 99 0.54 9.96 -0.15
C SER A 99 -0.51 10.28 0.91
N VAL A 100 -0.39 9.68 2.10
CA VAL A 100 -1.34 9.91 3.21
C VAL A 100 -1.16 11.32 3.79
N LEU A 101 0.08 11.79 3.94
CA LEU A 101 0.35 13.15 4.37
C LEU A 101 -0.19 14.18 3.37
N ALA A 102 -0.02 13.93 2.07
CA ALA A 102 -0.57 14.80 1.02
C ALA A 102 -2.10 14.84 1.08
N ALA A 103 -2.76 13.70 1.26
CA ALA A 103 -4.22 13.61 1.39
C ALA A 103 -4.72 14.31 2.67
N LYS A 104 -4.05 14.09 3.82
CA LYS A 104 -4.38 14.74 5.11
C LYS A 104 -4.25 16.25 5.01
N ALA A 105 -3.17 16.74 4.39
CA ALA A 105 -2.96 18.18 4.17
C ALA A 105 -4.01 18.78 3.23
N ALA A 106 -4.33 18.12 2.12
CA ALA A 106 -5.35 18.58 1.18
C ALA A 106 -6.76 18.61 1.81
N ALA A 107 -7.07 17.63 2.67
CA ALA A 107 -8.36 17.52 3.36
C ALA A 107 -8.43 18.27 4.70
N ALA A 108 -7.42 19.06 5.09
CA ALA A 108 -7.34 19.68 6.42
C ALA A 108 -8.52 20.61 6.76
N THR A 109 -9.17 21.21 5.75
CA THR A 109 -10.34 22.07 5.92
C THR A 109 -11.64 21.38 5.48
N SER A 110 -11.60 20.10 5.19
CA SER A 110 -12.74 19.31 4.73
C SER A 110 -13.07 18.19 5.73
N THR A 111 -14.28 17.66 5.64
CA THR A 111 -14.72 16.51 6.44
C THR A 111 -14.63 15.20 5.65
N ILE A 112 -13.95 15.20 4.50
CA ILE A 112 -13.82 14.01 3.65
C ILE A 112 -13.09 12.90 4.44
N PRO A 113 -13.70 11.74 4.61
CA PRO A 113 -13.07 10.60 5.25
C PRO A 113 -11.87 10.08 4.47
N ILE A 114 -10.81 9.67 5.20
CA ILE A 114 -9.59 9.09 4.61
C ILE A 114 -9.43 7.66 5.11
N VAL A 115 -9.22 6.72 4.19
CA VAL A 115 -8.84 5.33 4.46
C VAL A 115 -7.45 5.11 3.89
N PHE A 116 -6.46 4.89 4.73
CA PHE A 116 -5.08 4.67 4.28
C PHE A 116 -4.67 3.20 4.27
N VAL A 117 -3.64 2.88 3.46
CA VAL A 117 -2.83 1.64 3.54
C VAL A 117 -1.37 2.05 3.57
N ILE A 118 -0.70 1.89 4.72
CA ILE A 118 0.70 2.31 4.93
C ILE A 118 1.53 1.27 5.66
N GLY A 119 2.86 1.33 5.45
CA GLY A 119 3.84 0.43 6.10
C GLY A 119 4.42 0.97 7.40
N SER A 120 4.54 2.30 7.53
CA SER A 120 5.04 2.99 8.72
C SER A 120 4.01 3.00 9.85
N ASP A 121 4.46 3.29 11.07
CA ASP A 121 3.57 3.42 12.24
C ASP A 121 2.71 4.70 12.12
N PRO A 122 1.37 4.60 11.98
CA PRO A 122 0.50 5.75 11.78
C PRO A 122 0.40 6.66 13.01
N VAL A 123 0.69 6.16 14.21
CA VAL A 123 0.72 6.96 15.45
C VAL A 123 1.98 7.80 15.49
N LYS A 124 3.15 7.17 15.22
CA LYS A 124 4.44 7.89 15.13
C LYS A 124 4.45 8.92 14.01
N ALA A 125 3.77 8.62 12.89
CA ALA A 125 3.61 9.55 11.77
C ALA A 125 2.60 10.68 12.03
N GLY A 126 1.94 10.71 13.19
CA GLY A 126 0.94 11.72 13.55
C GLY A 126 -0.32 11.69 12.68
N LEU A 127 -0.62 10.54 12.10
CA LEU A 127 -1.81 10.36 11.26
C LEU A 127 -3.05 10.07 12.08
N VAL A 128 -2.90 9.29 13.16
CA VAL A 128 -3.97 8.87 14.06
C VAL A 128 -3.54 9.00 15.51
N GLU A 129 -4.49 9.15 16.44
CA GLU A 129 -4.22 9.22 17.88
C GLU A 129 -3.76 7.87 18.44
N SER A 130 -4.43 6.80 18.02
CA SER A 130 -4.11 5.43 18.39
C SER A 130 -4.72 4.43 17.39
N TYR A 131 -4.27 3.17 17.44
CA TYR A 131 -4.82 2.12 16.59
C TYR A 131 -6.31 1.84 16.86
N ASN A 132 -6.72 1.83 18.13
CA ASN A 132 -8.11 1.52 18.52
C ASN A 132 -9.06 2.72 18.38
N ARG A 133 -8.53 3.92 18.46
CA ARG A 133 -9.27 5.18 18.32
C ARG A 133 -8.47 6.12 17.43
N PRO A 134 -8.65 6.03 16.10
CA PRO A 134 -7.88 6.84 15.18
C PRO A 134 -8.06 8.34 15.37
N GLY A 135 -9.24 8.76 15.87
CA GLY A 135 -9.61 10.17 15.96
C GLY A 135 -10.01 10.75 14.60
N GLU A 136 -10.53 11.98 14.61
CA GLU A 136 -10.83 12.77 13.40
C GLU A 136 -11.52 12.00 12.25
N ASN A 137 -11.15 12.33 11.00
CA ASN A 137 -11.73 11.79 9.77
C ASN A 137 -10.83 10.77 9.06
N ILE A 138 -9.87 10.15 9.75
CA ILE A 138 -8.87 9.26 9.15
C ILE A 138 -8.80 7.91 9.87
N THR A 139 -8.72 6.83 9.11
CA THR A 139 -8.48 5.46 9.58
C THR A 139 -7.78 4.66 8.48
N GLY A 140 -7.52 3.38 8.69
CA GLY A 140 -6.93 2.55 7.63
C GLY A 140 -6.34 1.23 8.07
N ILE A 141 -5.41 0.74 7.25
CA ILE A 141 -4.71 -0.53 7.41
C ILE A 141 -3.20 -0.25 7.52
N ASN A 142 -2.58 -0.70 8.61
CA ASN A 142 -1.12 -0.65 8.76
C ASN A 142 -0.50 -2.00 8.40
N ILE A 143 0.24 -2.02 7.29
CA ILE A 143 0.87 -3.23 6.75
C ILE A 143 2.24 -3.57 7.37
N LEU A 144 2.67 -2.86 8.41
CA LEU A 144 3.80 -3.18 9.29
C LEU A 144 5.13 -3.45 8.58
N THR A 145 5.36 -2.92 7.38
CA THR A 145 6.56 -3.24 6.60
C THR A 145 7.86 -2.94 7.31
N ASP A 146 7.90 -1.85 8.09
CA ASP A 146 9.10 -1.40 8.80
C ASP A 146 9.48 -2.34 9.96
N LEU A 147 8.50 -3.04 10.57
CA LEU A 147 8.76 -3.98 11.67
C LEU A 147 9.31 -5.33 11.20
N LEU A 148 9.29 -5.62 9.90
CA LEU A 148 9.68 -6.92 9.35
C LEU A 148 11.15 -6.99 8.89
N GLU A 149 11.90 -5.88 8.95
CA GLU A 149 13.28 -5.83 8.46
C GLU A 149 14.21 -6.81 9.20
N ALA A 150 14.08 -6.90 10.53
CA ALA A 150 14.88 -7.86 11.32
C ALA A 150 14.62 -9.31 10.88
N LYS A 151 13.37 -9.68 10.58
CA LYS A 151 13.02 -11.03 10.11
C LYS A 151 13.57 -11.27 8.71
N ARG A 152 13.47 -10.28 7.79
CA ARG A 152 14.03 -10.36 6.44
C ARG A 152 15.54 -10.53 6.47
N LEU A 153 16.24 -9.74 7.30
CA LEU A 153 17.69 -9.87 7.52
C LEU A 153 18.06 -11.26 8.01
N GLY A 154 17.34 -11.80 9.00
CA GLY A 154 17.58 -13.13 9.54
C GLY A 154 17.41 -14.23 8.49
N LEU A 155 16.33 -14.19 7.72
CA LEU A 155 16.06 -15.15 6.63
C LEU A 155 17.13 -15.06 5.52
N LEU A 156 17.55 -13.85 5.14
CA LEU A 156 18.59 -13.67 4.13
C LEU A 156 19.97 -14.12 4.64
N HIS A 157 20.29 -13.85 5.90
CA HIS A 157 21.53 -14.32 6.51
C HIS A 157 21.59 -15.85 6.63
N GLU A 158 20.45 -16.49 6.94
CA GLU A 158 20.36 -17.96 6.93
C GLU A 158 20.63 -18.53 5.54
N LEU A 159 20.15 -17.85 4.49
CA LEU A 159 20.41 -18.23 3.11
C LEU A 159 21.89 -18.06 2.72
N VAL A 160 22.50 -16.93 3.13
CA VAL A 160 23.89 -16.58 2.77
C VAL A 160 24.70 -16.33 4.06
N PRO A 161 25.04 -17.40 4.84
CA PRO A 161 25.69 -17.24 6.14
C PRO A 161 27.12 -16.63 6.07
N LYS A 162 27.73 -16.67 4.90
CA LYS A 162 29.04 -16.05 4.65
C LYS A 162 28.97 -14.52 4.45
N ALA A 163 27.77 -13.96 4.25
CA ALA A 163 27.59 -12.53 4.06
C ALA A 163 27.71 -11.79 5.40
N ALA A 164 28.89 -11.30 5.73
CA ALA A 164 29.11 -10.43 6.89
C ALA A 164 28.54 -9.01 6.64
N THR A 165 28.51 -8.58 5.38
CA THR A 165 27.93 -7.30 4.93
C THR A 165 26.75 -7.57 3.98
N ILE A 166 25.60 -6.97 4.30
CA ILE A 166 24.37 -7.03 3.47
C ILE A 166 24.13 -5.63 2.88
N GLY A 167 23.87 -5.56 1.58
CA GLY A 167 23.41 -4.33 0.93
C GLY A 167 21.98 -4.00 1.35
N PHE A 168 21.69 -2.72 1.56
CA PHE A 168 20.35 -2.21 1.83
C PHE A 168 20.00 -1.14 0.80
N LEU A 169 19.25 -1.52 -0.23
CA LEU A 169 18.75 -0.60 -1.26
C LEU A 169 17.54 0.14 -0.71
N TRP A 170 17.63 1.46 -0.58
CA TRP A 170 16.60 2.27 0.04
C TRP A 170 16.47 3.64 -0.65
N ASN A 171 15.30 4.25 -0.53
CA ASN A 171 15.02 5.56 -1.12
C ASN A 171 15.07 6.68 -0.07
N PRO A 172 16.10 7.56 -0.08
CA PRO A 172 16.19 8.66 0.86
C PRO A 172 15.10 9.72 0.68
N ARG A 173 14.35 9.70 -0.43
CA ARG A 173 13.25 10.63 -0.71
C ARG A 173 11.89 10.12 -0.25
N PHE A 174 11.83 9.00 0.46
CA PHE A 174 10.56 8.44 0.96
C PHE A 174 9.98 9.21 2.16
N GLY A 175 10.17 10.53 2.21
CA GLY A 175 9.63 11.38 3.27
C GLY A 175 10.21 11.06 4.64
N SER A 176 9.40 11.25 5.71
CA SER A 176 9.81 10.96 7.09
C SER A 176 10.04 9.47 7.36
N ALA A 177 9.40 8.58 6.61
CA ALA A 177 9.66 7.14 6.72
C ALA A 177 11.12 6.79 6.41
N ALA A 178 11.74 7.44 5.43
CA ALA A 178 13.15 7.23 5.09
C ALA A 178 14.10 7.52 6.26
N ALA A 179 13.78 8.50 7.09
CA ALA A 179 14.61 8.87 8.25
C ALA A 179 14.72 7.75 9.29
N ASN A 180 13.73 6.86 9.34
CA ASN A 180 13.70 5.74 10.30
C ASN A 180 14.16 4.42 9.67
N GLN A 181 13.87 4.18 8.39
CA GLN A 181 14.16 2.89 7.74
C GLN A 181 15.62 2.46 7.82
N LEU A 182 16.56 3.35 7.48
CA LEU A 182 17.98 2.99 7.50
C LEU A 182 18.52 2.77 8.93
N PRO A 183 18.27 3.66 9.92
CA PRO A 183 18.65 3.42 11.31
C PRO A 183 18.08 2.13 11.91
N ASP A 184 16.80 1.83 11.64
CA ASP A 184 16.11 0.64 12.14
C ASP A 184 16.69 -0.63 11.51
N ALA A 185 16.94 -0.62 10.20
CA ALA A 185 17.60 -1.72 9.49
C ALA A 185 19.05 -1.94 10.00
N GLN A 186 19.80 -0.86 10.25
CA GLN A 186 21.14 -0.94 10.83
C GLN A 186 21.12 -1.50 12.26
N ALA A 187 20.14 -1.12 13.07
CA ALA A 187 19.98 -1.66 14.43
C ALA A 187 19.66 -3.16 14.37
N ALA A 188 18.76 -3.58 13.47
CA ALA A 188 18.43 -4.99 13.26
C ALA A 188 19.65 -5.80 12.78
N ALA A 189 20.45 -5.27 11.84
CA ALA A 189 21.67 -5.91 11.36
C ALA A 189 22.69 -6.09 12.49
N ARG A 190 22.93 -5.04 13.28
CA ARG A 190 23.86 -5.13 14.44
C ARG A 190 23.42 -6.18 15.46
N ALA A 191 22.11 -6.32 15.71
CA ALA A 191 21.58 -7.34 16.62
C ALA A 191 21.86 -8.77 16.13
N LEU A 192 22.03 -8.96 14.81
CA LEU A 192 22.40 -10.22 14.18
C LEU A 192 23.92 -10.39 13.96
N GLY A 193 24.73 -9.43 14.40
CA GLY A 193 26.18 -9.44 14.15
C GLY A 193 26.57 -9.10 12.72
N LEU A 194 25.68 -8.48 11.95
CA LEU A 194 25.87 -8.13 10.54
C LEU A 194 26.21 -6.65 10.36
N GLN A 195 26.89 -6.34 9.26
CA GLN A 195 27.07 -4.98 8.77
C GLN A 195 26.04 -4.69 7.66
N LEU A 196 25.48 -3.48 7.65
CA LEU A 196 24.59 -3.02 6.62
C LEU A 196 25.28 -1.95 5.77
N ARG A 197 25.41 -2.21 4.47
CA ARG A 197 25.89 -1.25 3.49
C ARG A 197 24.70 -0.49 2.89
N ALA A 198 24.54 0.77 3.24
CA ALA A 198 23.49 1.61 2.69
C ALA A 198 23.74 1.90 1.20
N LEU A 199 22.76 1.67 0.37
CA LEU A 199 22.74 1.86 -1.07
C LEU A 199 21.56 2.79 -1.42
N PRO A 200 21.75 4.13 -1.36
CA PRO A 200 20.67 5.06 -1.64
C PRO A 200 20.32 5.07 -3.13
N ALA A 201 19.01 5.06 -3.45
CA ALA A 201 18.52 5.15 -4.81
C ALA A 201 17.13 5.80 -4.86
N SER A 202 17.03 6.96 -5.52
CA SER A 202 15.79 7.71 -5.78
C SER A 202 15.55 7.95 -7.27
N SER A 203 16.38 7.35 -8.12
CA SER A 203 16.27 7.36 -9.58
C SER A 203 16.75 6.03 -10.16
N THR A 204 16.36 5.73 -11.40
CA THR A 204 16.80 4.50 -12.10
C THR A 204 18.32 4.44 -12.27
N GLY A 205 18.97 5.59 -12.52
CA GLY A 205 20.43 5.65 -12.63
C GLY A 205 21.12 5.39 -11.28
N GLU A 206 20.52 5.82 -10.16
CA GLU A 206 21.06 5.51 -8.83
C GLU A 206 20.87 4.03 -8.47
N ILE A 207 19.80 3.37 -8.94
CA ILE A 207 19.66 1.90 -8.82
C ILE A 207 20.82 1.21 -9.54
N ASP A 208 21.14 1.60 -10.78
CA ASP A 208 22.26 1.01 -11.53
C ASP A 208 23.58 1.22 -10.80
N ALA A 209 23.86 2.44 -10.33
CA ALA A 209 25.06 2.75 -9.56
C ALA A 209 25.16 1.94 -8.26
N ALA A 210 24.04 1.67 -7.60
CA ALA A 210 24.00 0.81 -6.42
C ALA A 210 24.42 -0.63 -6.75
N PHE A 211 23.98 -1.19 -7.87
CA PHE A 211 24.40 -2.52 -8.29
C PHE A 211 25.85 -2.58 -8.78
N ASP A 212 26.36 -1.53 -9.42
CA ASP A 212 27.79 -1.41 -9.73
C ASP A 212 28.64 -1.40 -8.45
N LEU A 213 28.15 -0.73 -7.39
CA LEU A 213 28.82 -0.72 -6.09
C LEU A 213 28.80 -2.10 -5.42
N ILE A 214 27.68 -2.81 -5.48
CA ILE A 214 27.54 -4.21 -5.02
C ILE A 214 28.65 -5.09 -5.64
N GLY A 215 28.83 -4.97 -6.97
CA GLY A 215 29.86 -5.73 -7.67
C GLY A 215 31.29 -5.35 -7.25
N ARG A 216 31.58 -4.05 -7.13
CA ARG A 216 32.91 -3.56 -6.72
C ARG A 216 33.29 -3.91 -5.28
N GLU A 217 32.34 -3.80 -4.36
CA GLU A 217 32.55 -4.07 -2.93
C GLU A 217 32.30 -5.55 -2.58
N GLN A 218 31.96 -6.39 -3.57
CA GLN A 218 31.67 -7.81 -3.40
C GLN A 218 30.61 -8.09 -2.31
N ILE A 219 29.53 -7.30 -2.32
CA ILE A 219 28.39 -7.48 -1.41
C ILE A 219 27.64 -8.75 -1.83
N LEU A 220 27.56 -9.73 -0.90
CA LEU A 220 27.06 -11.07 -1.19
C LEU A 220 25.55 -11.24 -1.10
N ALA A 221 24.84 -10.27 -0.54
CA ALA A 221 23.38 -10.34 -0.36
C ALA A 221 22.77 -8.94 -0.31
N LEU A 222 21.52 -8.80 -0.74
CA LEU A 222 20.80 -7.52 -0.84
C LEU A 222 19.43 -7.61 -0.19
N ILE A 223 19.05 -6.58 0.55
CA ILE A 223 17.66 -6.31 0.92
C ILE A 223 17.18 -5.06 0.19
N VAL A 224 15.99 -5.13 -0.39
CA VAL A 224 15.30 -3.99 -0.97
C VAL A 224 14.29 -3.47 0.07
N SER A 225 14.39 -2.20 0.45
CA SER A 225 13.46 -1.59 1.41
C SER A 225 12.06 -1.41 0.81
N ALA A 226 11.06 -1.32 1.69
CA ALA A 226 9.68 -1.05 1.29
C ALA A 226 9.53 0.42 0.87
N ASP A 227 9.56 0.68 -0.42
CA ASP A 227 9.42 1.99 -1.03
C ASP A 227 8.67 1.90 -2.37
N PRO A 228 7.67 2.76 -2.63
CA PRO A 228 6.88 2.70 -3.86
C PRO A 228 7.67 2.94 -5.15
N PHE A 229 8.72 3.77 -5.11
CA PHE A 229 9.59 3.96 -6.27
C PHE A 229 10.39 2.67 -6.56
N LEU A 230 10.96 2.03 -5.54
CA LEU A 230 11.66 0.76 -5.70
C LEU A 230 10.70 -0.35 -6.16
N ASP A 231 9.47 -0.36 -5.66
CA ASP A 231 8.42 -1.28 -6.11
C ASP A 231 8.06 -1.09 -7.59
N THR A 232 7.94 0.16 -8.06
CA THR A 232 7.72 0.44 -9.49
C THR A 232 8.93 0.08 -10.35
N SER A 233 10.12 0.09 -9.77
CA SER A 233 11.38 -0.30 -10.42
C SER A 233 11.69 -1.80 -10.27
N ARG A 234 10.73 -2.60 -9.78
CA ARG A 234 10.87 -4.01 -9.44
C ARG A 234 11.57 -4.83 -10.52
N ASP A 235 11.09 -4.76 -11.75
CA ASP A 235 11.59 -5.61 -12.85
C ASP A 235 13.05 -5.27 -13.18
N ARG A 236 13.43 -3.99 -13.09
CA ARG A 236 14.83 -3.55 -13.22
C ARG A 236 15.70 -4.10 -12.09
N ILE A 237 15.25 -3.98 -10.84
CA ILE A 237 15.98 -4.45 -9.66
C ILE A 237 16.20 -5.97 -9.76
N ILE A 238 15.17 -6.74 -10.15
CA ILE A 238 15.26 -8.19 -10.33
C ILE A 238 16.27 -8.54 -11.44
N ALA A 239 16.23 -7.85 -12.58
CA ALA A 239 17.17 -8.07 -13.67
C ALA A 239 18.63 -7.77 -13.26
N LEU A 240 18.84 -6.69 -12.51
CA LEU A 240 20.17 -6.33 -12.00
C LEU A 240 20.65 -7.33 -10.95
N ALA A 241 19.78 -7.78 -10.01
CA ALA A 241 20.12 -8.81 -9.04
C ALA A 241 20.57 -10.12 -9.72
N ALA A 242 19.86 -10.54 -10.77
CA ALA A 242 20.23 -11.69 -11.56
C ALA A 242 21.56 -11.48 -12.30
N ARG A 243 21.77 -10.33 -12.94
CA ARG A 243 23.01 -9.99 -13.67
C ARG A 243 24.25 -9.98 -12.77
N HIS A 244 24.11 -9.47 -11.55
CA HIS A 244 25.21 -9.40 -10.57
C HIS A 244 25.28 -10.64 -9.66
N SER A 245 24.43 -11.65 -9.92
CA SER A 245 24.36 -12.89 -9.14
C SER A 245 24.21 -12.64 -7.62
N VAL A 246 23.39 -11.66 -7.23
CA VAL A 246 23.22 -11.23 -5.86
C VAL A 246 21.89 -11.77 -5.30
N PRO A 247 21.92 -12.71 -4.32
CA PRO A 247 20.75 -13.14 -3.58
C PRO A 247 20.04 -11.97 -2.93
N THR A 248 18.75 -11.79 -3.28
CA THR A 248 18.00 -10.60 -2.87
C THR A 248 16.71 -10.97 -2.15
N MET A 249 16.47 -10.31 -1.00
CA MET A 249 15.25 -10.37 -0.23
C MET A 249 14.37 -9.17 -0.55
N TYR A 250 13.09 -9.45 -0.82
CA TYR A 250 12.07 -8.45 -1.10
C TYR A 250 10.99 -8.44 -0.01
N GLN A 251 10.12 -7.40 -0.03
CA GLN A 251 9.07 -7.23 0.96
C GLN A 251 7.73 -7.87 0.59
N PHE A 252 7.45 -8.09 -0.71
CA PHE A 252 6.16 -8.59 -1.16
C PHE A 252 6.29 -9.75 -2.13
N ARG A 253 5.31 -10.65 -2.07
CA ARG A 253 5.18 -11.85 -2.91
C ARG A 253 5.36 -11.55 -4.41
N GLU A 254 4.82 -10.42 -4.87
CA GLU A 254 4.82 -10.05 -6.29
C GLU A 254 6.23 -9.89 -6.87
N HIS A 255 7.21 -9.55 -6.05
CA HIS A 255 8.62 -9.51 -6.48
C HIS A 255 9.15 -10.90 -6.77
N THR A 256 8.81 -11.87 -5.88
CA THR A 256 9.26 -13.25 -6.04
C THR A 256 8.57 -13.94 -7.22
N VAL A 257 7.29 -13.65 -7.44
CA VAL A 257 6.53 -14.13 -8.62
C VAL A 257 7.11 -13.55 -9.92
N ALA A 258 7.57 -12.30 -9.90
CA ALA A 258 8.20 -11.65 -11.06
C ALA A 258 9.64 -12.13 -11.34
N GLY A 259 10.18 -13.07 -10.56
CA GLY A 259 11.51 -13.63 -10.74
C GLY A 259 12.53 -13.23 -9.65
N GLY A 260 12.13 -12.52 -8.61
CA GLY A 260 12.95 -12.29 -7.42
C GLY A 260 13.20 -13.60 -6.67
N LEU A 261 14.27 -13.64 -5.85
CA LEU A 261 14.68 -14.87 -5.16
C LEU A 261 13.75 -15.24 -4.02
N MET A 262 13.49 -14.31 -3.10
CA MET A 262 12.65 -14.56 -1.94
C MET A 262 12.01 -13.28 -1.41
N SER A 263 10.86 -13.40 -0.79
CA SER A 263 10.16 -12.29 -0.14
C SER A 263 9.54 -12.71 1.19
N TYR A 264 9.55 -11.78 2.14
CA TYR A 264 8.83 -11.95 3.39
C TYR A 264 8.07 -10.66 3.73
N GLY A 265 6.75 -10.76 3.83
CA GLY A 265 5.90 -9.61 4.11
C GLY A 265 4.45 -10.02 4.35
N ILE A 266 3.58 -9.03 4.38
CA ILE A 266 2.14 -9.26 4.50
C ILE A 266 1.52 -9.54 3.14
N ASP A 267 0.34 -10.18 3.18
CA ASP A 267 -0.56 -10.25 2.03
C ASP A 267 -1.15 -8.86 1.76
N ARG A 268 -0.54 -8.16 0.78
CA ARG A 268 -0.92 -6.79 0.42
C ARG A 268 -2.33 -6.73 -0.19
N ASP A 269 -2.70 -7.75 -0.95
CA ASP A 269 -4.03 -7.81 -1.57
C ASP A 269 -5.11 -7.92 -0.48
N ASP A 270 -4.87 -8.68 0.59
CA ASP A 270 -5.77 -8.72 1.74
C ASP A 270 -5.92 -7.34 2.41
N ALA A 271 -4.83 -6.59 2.55
CA ALA A 271 -4.87 -5.24 3.11
C ALA A 271 -5.71 -4.27 2.27
N PHE A 272 -5.55 -4.29 0.95
CA PHE A 272 -6.37 -3.43 0.06
C PHE A 272 -7.82 -3.89 -0.01
N ARG A 273 -8.09 -5.19 0.04
CA ARG A 273 -9.44 -5.72 0.16
C ARG A 273 -10.13 -5.23 1.45
N GLN A 274 -9.43 -5.21 2.56
CA GLN A 274 -9.93 -4.65 3.82
C GLN A 274 -10.17 -3.13 3.73
N ALA A 275 -9.29 -2.38 3.03
CA ALA A 275 -9.49 -0.96 2.76
C ALA A 275 -10.77 -0.70 1.93
N GLY A 276 -11.08 -1.57 0.95
CA GLY A 276 -12.34 -1.54 0.21
C GLY A 276 -13.55 -1.74 1.12
N GLY A 277 -13.47 -2.70 2.05
CA GLY A 277 -14.49 -2.91 3.07
C GLY A 277 -14.68 -1.68 3.99
N TYR A 278 -13.60 -1.00 4.37
CA TYR A 278 -13.66 0.23 5.18
C TYR A 278 -14.28 1.39 4.41
N ALA A 279 -13.89 1.60 3.15
CA ALA A 279 -14.50 2.60 2.30
C ALA A 279 -16.02 2.37 2.16
N ALA A 280 -16.45 1.12 1.97
CA ALA A 280 -17.85 0.75 1.90
C ALA A 280 -18.63 1.03 3.20
N ARG A 281 -18.04 0.74 4.38
CA ARG A 281 -18.64 1.05 5.69
C ARG A 281 -18.83 2.56 5.87
N ILE A 282 -17.84 3.35 5.45
CA ILE A 282 -17.91 4.81 5.50
C ILE A 282 -19.00 5.33 4.54
N LEU A 283 -19.11 4.80 3.33
CA LEU A 283 -20.18 5.15 2.41
C LEU A 283 -21.58 4.80 2.95
N LYS A 284 -21.68 3.81 3.85
CA LYS A 284 -22.90 3.45 4.59
C LYS A 284 -23.15 4.33 5.82
N GLY A 285 -22.29 5.34 6.07
CA GLY A 285 -22.45 6.33 7.14
C GLY A 285 -21.66 6.06 8.41
N GLU A 286 -20.78 5.05 8.44
CA GLU A 286 -19.91 4.82 9.59
C GLU A 286 -18.79 5.86 9.64
N LYS A 287 -18.46 6.37 10.83
CA LYS A 287 -17.43 7.39 10.98
C LYS A 287 -16.03 6.74 11.06
N PRO A 288 -15.00 7.31 10.41
CA PRO A 288 -13.62 6.83 10.52
C PRO A 288 -13.14 6.68 11.97
N ALA A 289 -13.50 7.60 12.84
CA ALA A 289 -13.15 7.57 14.26
C ALA A 289 -13.62 6.30 15.01
N ASN A 290 -14.64 5.61 14.51
CA ASN A 290 -15.16 4.37 15.07
C ASN A 290 -14.54 3.11 14.45
N LEU A 291 -13.70 3.27 13.41
CA LEU A 291 -13.04 2.20 12.69
C LEU A 291 -11.58 2.08 13.16
N PRO A 292 -11.22 1.06 13.97
CA PRO A 292 -9.84 0.86 14.40
C PRO A 292 -8.90 0.74 13.21
N VAL A 293 -7.67 1.21 13.35
CA VAL A 293 -6.61 0.91 12.36
C VAL A 293 -6.31 -0.59 12.41
N LEU A 294 -6.55 -1.28 11.32
CA LEU A 294 -6.30 -2.72 11.24
C LEU A 294 -4.81 -3.02 11.06
N ARG A 295 -4.39 -4.16 11.60
CA ARG A 295 -3.09 -4.77 11.38
C ARG A 295 -3.32 -6.15 10.78
N PRO A 296 -2.92 -6.40 9.53
CA PRO A 296 -2.95 -7.74 8.96
C PRO A 296 -2.13 -8.71 9.80
N THR A 297 -2.61 -9.92 9.93
CA THR A 297 -1.95 -11.00 10.68
C THR A 297 -1.39 -12.10 9.78
N LYS A 298 -1.67 -12.01 8.48
CA LYS A 298 -1.17 -12.99 7.50
C LYS A 298 0.13 -12.49 6.90
N PHE A 299 1.20 -13.19 7.20
CA PHE A 299 2.50 -13.01 6.59
C PHE A 299 2.71 -14.10 5.55
N GLN A 300 3.51 -13.81 4.53
CA GLN A 300 3.85 -14.75 3.47
C GLN A 300 5.37 -14.75 3.29
N PHE A 301 5.96 -15.94 3.43
CA PHE A 301 7.33 -16.22 3.04
C PHE A 301 7.33 -17.00 1.73
N VAL A 302 7.84 -16.40 0.67
CA VAL A 302 7.84 -16.99 -0.67
C VAL A 302 9.27 -17.15 -1.16
N ILE A 303 9.58 -18.32 -1.73
CA ILE A 303 10.89 -18.65 -2.30
C ILE A 303 10.71 -19.06 -3.76
N ASN A 304 11.59 -18.56 -4.66
CA ASN A 304 11.63 -18.94 -6.06
C ASN A 304 12.82 -19.85 -6.34
N LEU A 305 12.57 -21.14 -6.51
CA LEU A 305 13.61 -22.13 -6.77
C LEU A 305 14.24 -22.00 -8.17
N ARG A 306 13.51 -21.46 -9.16
CA ARG A 306 14.11 -21.17 -10.47
C ARG A 306 15.22 -20.14 -10.34
N THR A 307 14.94 -19.07 -9.61
CA THR A 307 15.91 -18.01 -9.35
C THR A 307 17.04 -18.49 -8.46
N ALA A 308 16.76 -19.31 -7.46
CA ALA A 308 17.78 -19.94 -6.61
C ALA A 308 18.76 -20.79 -7.45
N ARG A 309 18.25 -21.63 -8.36
CA ARG A 309 19.08 -22.41 -9.30
C ARG A 309 19.91 -21.52 -10.23
N ALA A 310 19.31 -20.45 -10.75
CA ALA A 310 20.00 -19.52 -11.66
C ALA A 310 21.13 -18.74 -10.97
N LEU A 311 21.00 -18.51 -9.66
CA LEU A 311 22.00 -17.83 -8.84
C LEU A 311 23.04 -18.81 -8.19
N ASP A 312 22.92 -20.12 -8.44
CA ASP A 312 23.69 -21.19 -7.78
C ASP A 312 23.61 -21.12 -6.24
N VAL A 313 22.42 -20.78 -5.72
CA VAL A 313 22.14 -20.68 -4.29
C VAL A 313 21.36 -21.90 -3.82
N LYS A 314 21.91 -22.65 -2.87
CA LYS A 314 21.25 -23.81 -2.25
C LYS A 314 20.32 -23.32 -1.13
N ILE A 315 19.01 -23.59 -1.28
CA ILE A 315 18.05 -23.34 -0.22
C ILE A 315 18.09 -24.51 0.76
N SER A 316 18.20 -24.22 2.07
CA SER A 316 18.19 -25.23 3.13
C SER A 316 16.78 -25.81 3.31
N ASP A 317 16.71 -27.05 3.80
CA ASP A 317 15.43 -27.70 4.15
C ASP A 317 14.67 -26.89 5.22
N ASN A 318 15.40 -26.21 6.12
CA ASN A 318 14.82 -25.34 7.12
C ASN A 318 14.08 -24.14 6.46
N LEU A 319 14.73 -23.43 5.54
CA LEU A 319 14.09 -22.33 4.80
C LEU A 319 12.88 -22.80 3.98
N LEU A 320 12.99 -23.97 3.35
CA LEU A 320 11.84 -24.54 2.61
C LEU A 320 10.68 -24.88 3.54
N SER A 321 10.94 -25.40 4.73
CA SER A 321 9.89 -25.72 5.71
C SER A 321 9.19 -24.49 6.29
N LEU A 322 9.86 -23.33 6.27
CA LEU A 322 9.33 -22.06 6.73
C LEU A 322 8.54 -21.31 5.64
N ALA A 323 8.70 -21.72 4.37
CA ALA A 323 8.05 -21.03 3.26
C ALA A 323 6.55 -21.38 3.18
N ASP A 324 5.73 -20.33 3.06
CA ASP A 324 4.28 -20.49 2.80
C ASP A 324 4.03 -20.86 1.34
N GLU A 325 4.94 -20.49 0.43
CA GLU A 325 4.87 -20.77 -0.99
C GLU A 325 6.26 -20.98 -1.59
N VAL A 326 6.39 -21.98 -2.43
CA VAL A 326 7.60 -22.28 -3.20
C VAL A 326 7.25 -22.28 -4.69
N ILE A 327 7.94 -21.42 -5.47
CA ILE A 327 7.78 -21.31 -6.93
C ILE A 327 8.85 -22.17 -7.59
N GLU A 328 8.41 -23.14 -8.39
CA GLU A 328 9.28 -24.10 -9.09
C GLU A 328 9.53 -23.74 -10.56
#